data_ea7ec62eb4213f84880caf8d6834faec
#
_entry.id   ea7ec62eb4213f84880caf8d6834faec
#
_cell.length_a   1.000
_cell.length_b   1.000
_cell.length_c   1.000
_cell.angle_alpha   90.00
_cell.angle_beta   90.00
_cell.angle_gamma   90.00
#
_symmetry.space_group_name_H-M   'P 1'
#
loop_
_entity.id
_entity.type
_entity.pdbx_description
1 polymer ?
#
loop_
_entity_poly.entity_id
_entity_poly.type
_entity_poly.pdbx_seq_one_letter_code
_entity_poly.pdbx_strand_id
1 'polypeptide(L)'
;MKYQLEISNITKSYGDLKANDDVSLSIKSSSIHALLGENGAGKSTLVKIIYGSLMPDTGLMKWAGEKYSPKSPFEARENGIAMVFQHFSLFESLTVEENIILGLDKVGLNENFTEEILKYSKQYGLDVNPQQVVGDLSVGE
;
A
#
# COMPACT_ATOMS: atom_id res chain seq x y z
N MET A 1 -15.00 -20.77 -1.26
CA MET A 1 -14.66 -19.37 -1.57
C MET A 1 -13.21 -19.18 -1.16
N LYS A 2 -12.39 -18.55 -2.00
CA LYS A 2 -10.96 -18.34 -1.69
C LYS A 2 -10.79 -16.96 -1.05
N TYR A 3 -10.19 -16.90 0.14
CA TYR A 3 -9.79 -15.64 0.76
C TYR A 3 -8.45 -15.19 0.18
N GLN A 4 -8.33 -13.89 -0.05
CA GLN A 4 -7.08 -13.28 -0.49
C GLN A 4 -6.21 -12.92 0.71
N LEU A 5 -6.82 -12.35 1.75
CA LEU A 5 -6.14 -12.02 3.01
C LEU A 5 -6.94 -12.62 4.16
N GLU A 6 -6.25 -13.27 5.06
CA GLU A 6 -6.79 -13.75 6.35
C GLU A 6 -5.91 -13.20 7.47
N ILE A 7 -6.53 -12.60 8.45
CA ILE A 7 -5.91 -12.05 9.65
C ILE A 7 -6.53 -12.75 10.86
N SER A 8 -5.70 -13.26 11.75
CA SER A 8 -6.13 -14.00 12.94
C SER A 8 -5.42 -13.46 14.17
N ASN A 9 -6.22 -12.97 15.11
CA ASN A 9 -5.80 -12.58 16.47
C ASN A 9 -4.66 -11.54 16.48
N ILE A 10 -4.67 -10.59 15.55
CA ILE A 10 -3.65 -9.53 15.48
C ILE A 10 -3.81 -8.58 16.65
N THR A 11 -2.75 -8.45 17.43
CA THR A 11 -2.63 -7.48 18.52
C THR A 11 -1.44 -6.57 18.28
N LYS A 12 -1.62 -5.27 18.52
CA LYS A 12 -0.56 -4.26 18.50
C LYS A 12 -0.79 -3.25 19.61
N SER A 13 0.23 -3.08 20.46
CA SER A 13 0.22 -2.16 21.59
C SER A 13 1.30 -1.10 21.45
N TYR A 14 1.06 0.05 22.03
CA TYR A 14 2.00 1.15 22.22
C TYR A 14 1.98 1.55 23.70
N GLY A 15 2.92 1.01 24.48
CA GLY A 15 2.84 1.09 25.94
C GLY A 15 1.54 0.44 26.45
N ASP A 16 0.75 1.16 27.23
CA ASP A 16 -0.52 0.67 27.78
C ASP A 16 -1.69 0.75 26.78
N LEU A 17 -1.50 1.42 25.65
CA LEU A 17 -2.53 1.56 24.63
C LEU A 17 -2.51 0.37 23.65
N LYS A 18 -3.57 -0.41 23.61
CA LYS A 18 -3.79 -1.41 22.56
C LYS A 18 -4.45 -0.75 21.34
N ALA A 19 -3.68 -0.56 20.29
CA ALA A 19 -4.18 -0.02 19.03
C ALA A 19 -4.99 -1.06 18.22
N ASN A 20 -4.57 -2.32 18.29
CA ASN A 20 -5.34 -3.47 17.82
C ASN A 20 -5.33 -4.51 18.94
N ASP A 21 -6.47 -5.09 19.27
CA ASP A 21 -6.63 -6.09 20.31
C ASP A 21 -7.42 -7.27 19.75
N ASP A 22 -6.72 -8.36 19.51
CA ASP A 22 -7.28 -9.63 19.03
C ASP A 22 -8.11 -9.52 17.74
N VAL A 23 -7.65 -8.69 16.78
CA VAL A 23 -8.38 -8.41 15.54
C VAL A 23 -8.27 -9.58 14.57
N SER A 24 -9.43 -10.06 14.12
CA SER A 24 -9.51 -11.11 13.09
C SER A 24 -10.47 -10.68 11.98
N LEU A 25 -10.05 -10.86 10.72
CA LEU A 25 -10.88 -10.60 9.55
C LEU A 25 -10.39 -11.40 8.34
N SER A 26 -11.28 -11.54 7.35
CA SER A 26 -10.95 -12.21 6.10
C SER A 26 -11.49 -11.42 4.92
N ILE A 27 -10.64 -11.21 3.91
CA ILE A 27 -10.96 -10.49 2.68
C ILE A 27 -10.98 -11.49 1.52
N LYS A 28 -12.08 -11.52 0.79
CA LYS A 28 -12.23 -12.39 -0.39
C LYS A 28 -11.45 -11.84 -1.58
N SER A 29 -10.99 -12.73 -2.45
CA SER A 29 -10.43 -12.32 -3.74
C SER A 29 -11.45 -11.53 -4.56
N SER A 30 -10.97 -10.54 -5.33
CA SER A 30 -11.78 -9.71 -6.22
C SER A 30 -12.96 -9.01 -5.50
N SER A 31 -12.75 -8.55 -4.27
CA SER A 31 -13.75 -7.82 -3.49
C SER A 31 -13.24 -6.46 -3.04
N ILE A 32 -14.18 -5.54 -2.84
CA ILE A 32 -13.94 -4.28 -2.13
C ILE A 32 -14.36 -4.49 -0.68
N HIS A 33 -13.46 -4.19 0.26
CA HIS A 33 -13.70 -4.33 1.68
C HIS A 33 -13.49 -3.01 2.39
N ALA A 34 -14.54 -2.47 3.00
CA ALA A 34 -14.47 -1.23 3.76
C ALA A 34 -14.13 -1.52 5.24
N LEU A 35 -13.03 -0.91 5.73
CA LEU A 35 -12.66 -0.95 7.13
C LEU A 35 -13.17 0.31 7.82
N LEU A 36 -14.24 0.17 8.60
CA LEU A 36 -14.92 1.28 9.27
C LEU A 36 -14.59 1.33 10.77
N GLY A 37 -14.64 2.50 11.35
CA GLY A 37 -14.42 2.74 12.77
C GLY A 37 -14.11 4.21 13.05
N GLU A 38 -14.16 4.60 14.30
CA GLU A 38 -13.86 5.96 14.76
C GLU A 38 -12.38 6.33 14.57
N ASN A 39 -12.05 7.61 14.69
CA ASN A 39 -10.67 8.05 14.71
C ASN A 39 -9.97 7.46 15.94
N GLY A 40 -8.77 6.93 15.73
CA GLY A 40 -8.04 6.22 16.78
C GLY A 40 -8.39 4.74 16.97
N ALA A 41 -9.38 4.19 16.25
CA ALA A 41 -9.80 2.79 16.37
C ALA A 41 -8.81 1.75 15.80
N GLY A 42 -7.54 2.12 15.55
CA GLY A 42 -6.51 1.18 15.10
C GLY A 42 -6.53 0.82 13.60
N LYS A 43 -7.41 1.42 12.78
CA LYS A 43 -7.50 1.13 11.34
C LYS A 43 -6.17 1.29 10.61
N SER A 44 -5.53 2.46 10.78
CA SER A 44 -4.24 2.76 10.14
C SER A 44 -3.12 1.85 10.66
N THR A 45 -3.19 1.43 11.92
CA THR A 45 -2.26 0.46 12.51
C THR A 45 -2.38 -0.88 11.82
N LEU A 46 -3.61 -1.38 11.65
CA LEU A 46 -3.88 -2.64 10.97
C LEU A 46 -3.41 -2.61 9.50
N VAL A 47 -3.72 -1.55 8.77
CA VAL A 47 -3.28 -1.37 7.38
C VAL A 47 -1.75 -1.33 7.28
N LYS A 48 -1.06 -0.64 8.19
CA LYS A 48 0.40 -0.62 8.25
C LYS A 48 1.00 -2.00 8.54
N ILE A 49 0.33 -2.83 9.36
CA ILE A 49 0.74 -4.22 9.61
C ILE A 49 0.60 -5.04 8.33
N ILE A 50 -0.52 -4.94 7.62
CA ILE A 50 -0.73 -5.63 6.35
C ILE A 50 0.34 -5.23 5.32
N TYR A 51 0.68 -3.95 5.25
CA TYR A 51 1.66 -3.42 4.31
C TYR A 51 3.12 -3.66 4.74
N GLY A 52 3.37 -4.22 5.92
CA GLY A 52 4.73 -4.52 6.39
C GLY A 52 5.52 -3.31 6.88
N SER A 53 4.89 -2.13 7.05
CA SER A 53 5.54 -0.96 7.66
C SER A 53 5.48 -0.97 9.19
N LEU A 54 4.77 -1.93 9.77
CA LEU A 54 4.66 -2.15 11.20
C LEU A 54 4.52 -3.65 11.47
N MET A 55 5.19 -4.15 12.49
CA MET A 55 5.04 -5.55 12.92
C MET A 55 3.99 -5.66 14.03
N PRO A 56 3.09 -6.65 13.98
CA PRO A 56 2.20 -6.97 15.09
C PRO A 56 2.99 -7.53 16.27
N ASP A 57 2.44 -7.42 17.47
CA ASP A 57 3.03 -8.05 18.66
C ASP A 57 2.66 -9.55 18.70
N THR A 58 1.42 -9.88 18.32
CA THR A 58 0.92 -11.25 18.19
C THR A 58 -0.05 -11.40 17.02
N GLY A 59 -0.37 -12.63 16.69
CA GLY A 59 -1.32 -12.99 15.62
C GLY A 59 -0.63 -13.49 14.37
N LEU A 60 -1.45 -13.84 13.39
CA LEU A 60 -0.99 -14.44 12.13
C LEU A 60 -1.74 -13.82 10.96
N MET A 61 -1.05 -13.73 9.82
CA MET A 61 -1.67 -13.38 8.55
C MET A 61 -1.40 -14.45 7.50
N LYS A 62 -2.33 -14.60 6.56
CA LYS A 62 -2.17 -15.40 5.34
C LYS A 62 -2.54 -14.54 4.14
N TRP A 63 -1.76 -14.69 3.08
CA TRP A 63 -2.00 -14.10 1.77
C TRP A 63 -2.17 -15.22 0.74
N ALA A 64 -3.30 -15.23 0.07
CA ALA A 64 -3.67 -16.30 -0.89
C ALA A 64 -3.58 -17.73 -0.31
N GLY A 65 -3.75 -17.87 1.01
CA GLY A 65 -3.68 -19.14 1.74
C GLY A 65 -2.29 -19.47 2.33
N GLU A 66 -1.23 -18.79 1.89
CA GLU A 66 0.13 -18.99 2.39
C GLU A 66 0.44 -18.06 3.57
N LYS A 67 1.34 -18.49 4.46
CA LYS A 67 1.77 -17.66 5.60
C LYS A 67 2.35 -16.35 5.09
N TYR A 68 1.87 -15.23 5.64
CA TYR A 68 2.26 -13.88 5.28
C TYR A 68 2.70 -13.12 6.52
N SER A 69 3.96 -12.65 6.54
CA SER A 69 4.54 -11.90 7.65
C SER A 69 5.60 -10.94 7.11
N PRO A 70 5.20 -9.89 6.40
CA PRO A 70 6.13 -8.98 5.75
C PRO A 70 6.92 -8.20 6.80
N LYS A 71 8.23 -8.07 6.58
CA LYS A 71 9.13 -7.30 7.43
C LYS A 71 9.36 -5.89 6.91
N SER A 72 8.88 -5.62 5.71
CA SER A 72 9.04 -4.33 5.04
C SER A 72 7.95 -4.12 3.99
N PRO A 73 7.67 -2.85 3.60
CA PRO A 73 6.84 -2.54 2.45
C PRO A 73 7.31 -3.18 1.14
N PHE A 74 8.60 -3.39 0.99
CA PHE A 74 9.18 -4.08 -0.16
C PHE A 74 8.66 -5.51 -0.28
N GLU A 75 8.72 -6.30 0.81
CA GLU A 75 8.18 -7.67 0.82
C GLU A 75 6.67 -7.71 0.56
N ALA A 76 5.92 -6.71 1.04
CA ALA A 76 4.50 -6.59 0.74
C ALA A 76 4.25 -6.37 -0.77
N ARG A 77 5.02 -5.47 -1.41
CA ARG A 77 4.92 -5.24 -2.85
C ARG A 77 5.31 -6.46 -3.68
N GLU A 78 6.33 -7.22 -3.29
CA GLU A 78 6.68 -8.49 -3.95
C GLU A 78 5.53 -9.52 -3.91
N ASN A 79 4.68 -9.44 -2.89
CA ASN A 79 3.46 -10.25 -2.78
C ASN A 79 2.23 -9.62 -3.49
N GLY A 80 2.42 -8.50 -4.22
CA GLY A 80 1.35 -7.83 -4.94
C GLY A 80 0.45 -6.94 -4.08
N ILE A 81 0.91 -6.52 -2.89
CA ILE A 81 0.19 -5.62 -2.00
C ILE A 81 0.76 -4.21 -2.17
N ALA A 82 -0.07 -3.27 -2.60
CA ALA A 82 0.26 -1.86 -2.66
C ALA A 82 -0.55 -1.06 -1.63
N MET A 83 -0.08 0.12 -1.29
CA MET A 83 -0.75 1.02 -0.35
C MET A 83 -0.75 2.44 -0.90
N VAL A 84 -1.91 3.08 -0.86
CA VAL A 84 -2.05 4.52 -1.10
C VAL A 84 -2.08 5.22 0.24
N PHE A 85 -1.18 6.17 0.44
CA PHE A 85 -1.06 6.91 1.69
C PHE A 85 -2.04 8.09 1.72
N GLN A 86 -2.47 8.48 2.92
CA GLN A 86 -3.37 9.61 3.13
C GLN A 86 -2.69 10.95 2.79
N HIS A 87 -1.39 11.04 3.00
CA HIS A 87 -0.60 12.22 2.64
C HIS A 87 0.32 11.86 1.47
N PHE A 88 0.37 12.75 0.50
CA PHE A 88 1.26 12.61 -0.65
C PHE A 88 2.71 12.74 -0.17
N SER A 89 3.51 11.71 -0.40
CA SER A 89 4.95 11.71 -0.12
C SER A 89 5.71 11.88 -1.44
N LEU A 90 5.35 12.93 -2.19
CA LEU A 90 5.93 13.25 -3.48
C LEU A 90 6.99 14.36 -3.34
N PHE A 91 7.98 14.33 -4.18
CA PHE A 91 8.97 15.37 -4.33
C PHE A 91 8.46 16.38 -5.35
N GLU A 92 7.99 17.55 -4.88
CA GLU A 92 7.38 18.58 -5.72
C GLU A 92 8.32 19.14 -6.80
N SER A 93 9.63 19.11 -6.55
CA SER A 93 10.64 19.59 -7.49
C SER A 93 10.99 18.61 -8.61
N LEU A 94 10.51 17.39 -8.53
CA LEU A 94 10.74 16.33 -9.52
C LEU A 94 9.54 16.17 -10.45
N THR A 95 9.80 15.60 -11.61
CA THR A 95 8.73 15.23 -12.55
C THR A 95 7.92 14.04 -12.02
N VAL A 96 6.76 13.80 -12.61
CA VAL A 96 5.94 12.62 -12.33
C VAL A 96 6.74 11.34 -12.55
N GLU A 97 7.46 11.25 -13.67
CA GLU A 97 8.30 10.09 -13.99
C GLU A 97 9.38 9.85 -12.96
N GLU A 98 10.11 10.90 -12.53
CA GLU A 98 11.14 10.81 -11.51
C GLU A 98 10.57 10.35 -10.17
N ASN A 99 9.40 10.86 -9.77
CA ASN A 99 8.72 10.42 -8.55
C ASN A 99 8.33 8.94 -8.62
N ILE A 100 7.81 8.46 -9.76
CA ILE A 100 7.46 7.06 -9.96
C ILE A 100 8.72 6.19 -9.86
N ILE A 101 9.81 6.59 -10.52
CA ILE A 101 11.09 5.86 -10.51
C ILE A 101 11.62 5.71 -9.08
N LEU A 102 11.56 6.77 -8.27
CA LEU A 102 11.99 6.71 -6.86
C LEU A 102 11.15 5.72 -6.03
N GLY A 103 9.91 5.47 -6.39
CA GLY A 103 9.03 4.50 -5.75
C GLY A 103 9.28 3.05 -6.14
N LEU A 104 10.12 2.80 -7.17
CA LEU A 104 10.41 1.47 -7.66
C LEU A 104 11.69 0.92 -7.03
N ASP A 105 11.60 -0.25 -6.41
CA ASP A 105 12.73 -0.88 -5.70
C ASP A 105 13.79 -1.50 -6.62
N LYS A 106 13.46 -1.74 -7.87
CA LYS A 106 14.37 -2.29 -8.89
C LYS A 106 14.11 -1.58 -10.20
N VAL A 107 14.81 -0.51 -10.43
CA VAL A 107 14.87 0.08 -11.76
C VAL A 107 15.95 -0.64 -12.55
N GLY A 108 15.56 -1.69 -13.28
CA GLY A 108 16.18 -1.87 -14.56
C GLY A 108 15.76 -0.64 -15.37
N LEU A 109 16.66 0.30 -15.57
CA LEU A 109 16.46 1.46 -16.43
C LEU A 109 16.18 0.92 -17.85
N ASN A 110 14.95 0.50 -18.12
CA ASN A 110 14.48 0.27 -19.47
C ASN A 110 14.34 1.64 -20.10
N GLU A 111 14.95 1.81 -21.27
CA GLU A 111 14.97 3.05 -22.04
C GLU A 111 13.56 3.59 -22.41
N ASN A 112 12.48 2.89 -22.05
CA ASN A 112 11.08 3.19 -22.42
C ASN A 112 10.15 3.41 -21.21
N PHE A 113 10.66 3.92 -20.09
CA PHE A 113 9.85 4.10 -18.87
C PHE A 113 8.68 5.09 -19.07
N THR A 114 8.94 6.19 -19.77
CA THR A 114 7.91 7.16 -20.16
C THR A 114 6.76 6.50 -20.93
N GLU A 115 7.07 5.61 -21.89
CA GLU A 115 6.05 4.91 -22.68
C GLU A 115 5.20 3.96 -21.80
N GLU A 116 5.82 3.30 -20.83
CA GLU A 116 5.09 2.45 -19.89
C GLU A 116 4.13 3.26 -19.02
N ILE A 117 4.58 4.41 -18.48
CA ILE A 117 3.73 5.32 -17.72
C ILE A 117 2.52 5.76 -18.56
N LEU A 118 2.76 6.22 -19.78
CA LEU A 118 1.69 6.65 -20.70
C LEU A 118 0.72 5.51 -21.04
N LYS A 119 1.23 4.30 -21.21
CA LYS A 119 0.40 3.11 -21.46
C LYS A 119 -0.54 2.83 -20.29
N TYR A 120 -0.02 2.81 -19.04
CA TYR A 120 -0.84 2.58 -17.85
C TYR A 120 -1.78 3.76 -17.58
N SER A 121 -1.31 5.00 -17.75
CA SER A 121 -2.13 6.20 -17.66
C SER A 121 -3.37 6.07 -18.55
N LYS A 122 -3.19 5.74 -19.83
CA LYS A 122 -4.28 5.53 -20.78
C LYS A 122 -5.16 4.34 -20.40
N GLN A 123 -4.57 3.23 -19.94
CA GLN A 123 -5.31 2.01 -19.57
C GLN A 123 -6.27 2.25 -18.41
N TYR A 124 -5.87 3.07 -17.43
CA TYR A 124 -6.64 3.34 -16.23
C TYR A 124 -7.40 4.67 -16.28
N GLY A 125 -7.36 5.40 -17.41
CA GLY A 125 -8.05 6.67 -17.56
C GLY A 125 -7.50 7.79 -16.70
N LEU A 126 -6.19 7.74 -16.41
CA LEU A 126 -5.46 8.77 -15.69
C LEU A 126 -4.89 9.76 -16.70
N ASP A 127 -5.10 11.06 -16.50
CA ASP A 127 -4.51 12.10 -17.36
C ASP A 127 -3.19 12.57 -16.75
N VAL A 128 -2.13 11.82 -17.02
CA VAL A 128 -0.81 12.04 -16.42
C VAL A 128 0.22 12.33 -17.49
N ASN A 129 0.91 13.47 -17.39
CA ASN A 129 2.07 13.79 -18.21
C ASN A 129 3.36 13.42 -17.42
N PRO A 130 4.13 12.40 -17.85
CA PRO A 130 5.33 11.95 -17.16
C PRO A 130 6.40 13.03 -16.96
N GLN A 131 6.47 14.00 -17.86
CA GLN A 131 7.49 15.06 -17.84
C GLN A 131 7.05 16.31 -17.07
N GLN A 132 5.82 16.35 -16.56
CA GLN A 132 5.34 17.48 -15.77
C GLN A 132 5.93 17.45 -14.36
N VAL A 133 6.33 18.62 -13.87
CA VAL A 133 6.83 18.80 -12.50
C VAL A 133 5.65 18.66 -11.53
N VAL A 134 5.81 17.84 -10.49
CA VAL A 134 4.74 17.52 -9.55
C VAL A 134 4.21 18.77 -8.82
N GLY A 135 5.08 19.74 -8.52
CA GLY A 135 4.67 21.00 -7.89
C GLY A 135 3.73 21.86 -8.73
N ASP A 136 3.64 21.61 -10.04
CA ASP A 136 2.73 22.33 -10.96
C ASP A 136 1.38 21.59 -11.15
N LEU A 137 1.22 20.43 -10.52
CA LEU A 137 -0.03 19.65 -10.58
C LEU A 137 -1.08 20.20 -9.60
N SER A 138 -2.34 20.09 -9.97
CA SER A 138 -3.43 20.31 -9.02
C SER A 138 -3.58 19.12 -8.08
N VAL A 139 -4.22 19.33 -6.93
CA VAL A 139 -4.45 18.24 -5.94
C VAL A 139 -5.30 17.10 -6.51
N GLY A 140 -6.00 17.33 -7.60
CA GLY A 140 -6.84 16.32 -8.28
C GLY A 140 -6.10 15.51 -9.34
N GLU A 141 -4.94 15.98 -9.77
CA GLU A 141 -4.02 15.28 -10.69
C GLU A 141 -3.01 14.45 -9.90
#